data_debe5f1b4014655238d857fb51ceec52
#
_entry.id   debe5f1b4014655238d857fb51ceec52
#
_cell.length_a   1.000
_cell.length_b   1.000
_cell.length_c   1.000
_cell.angle_alpha   90.00
_cell.angle_beta   90.00
_cell.angle_gamma   90.00
#
_symmetry.space_group_name_H-M   'P 1'
#
loop_
_entity.id
_entity.type
_entity.pdbx_description
1 polymer ?
#
loop_
_entity_poly.entity_id
_entity_poly.type
_entity_poly.pdbx_seq_one_letter_code
_entity_poly.pdbx_strand_id
1 'polypeptide(L)'
;MSNQQIQEAVKGVVQYYTENPDKALSEDKPATATIVEGLRCRATNSDEVELFSDMPKGIGGGATAPTPGWLLRAALANCDATMIAMRAAELGITLTTLEVTVGSTSDDRGLLQIDDSIHAGPLNVQILVKLGGKEATKEQLQELVTWTEKHSPVGDAISRAVPLKVSVQVV
;
A
#
# COMPACT_ATOMS: atom_id res chain seq x y z
N MET A 1 13.36 6.89 14.89
CA MET A 1 14.30 5.75 14.81
C MET A 1 15.43 6.11 13.87
N SER A 2 16.68 5.75 14.24
CA SER A 2 17.84 5.90 13.34
C SER A 2 17.90 4.74 12.34
N ASN A 3 18.64 4.92 11.22
CA ASN A 3 18.90 3.84 10.26
C ASN A 3 19.50 2.60 10.94
N GLN A 4 20.40 2.79 11.92
CA GLN A 4 20.99 1.69 12.67
C GLN A 4 19.94 0.90 13.46
N GLN A 5 19.00 1.57 14.12
CA GLN A 5 17.91 0.89 14.86
C GLN A 5 17.01 0.10 13.92
N ILE A 6 16.70 0.63 12.73
CA ILE A 6 15.94 -0.09 11.71
C ILE A 6 16.71 -1.32 11.24
N GLN A 7 18.00 -1.16 10.92
CA GLN A 7 18.86 -2.26 10.47
C GLN A 7 18.95 -3.39 11.50
N GLU A 8 19.14 -3.06 12.77
CA GLU A 8 19.22 -4.03 13.87
C GLU A 8 17.89 -4.77 14.04
N ALA A 9 16.75 -4.06 13.98
CA ALA A 9 15.43 -4.65 14.08
C ALA A 9 15.15 -5.63 12.92
N VAL A 10 15.44 -5.22 11.68
CA VAL A 10 15.24 -6.07 10.49
C VAL A 10 16.13 -7.32 10.56
N LYS A 11 17.41 -7.17 10.91
CA LYS A 11 18.33 -8.31 11.09
C LYS A 11 17.80 -9.30 12.16
N GLY A 12 17.30 -8.78 13.27
CA GLY A 12 16.72 -9.60 14.33
C GLY A 12 15.51 -10.41 13.87
N VAL A 13 14.62 -9.81 13.11
CA VAL A 13 13.43 -10.48 12.54
C VAL A 13 13.85 -11.54 11.50
N VAL A 14 14.80 -11.21 10.62
CA VAL A 14 15.32 -12.16 9.61
C VAL A 14 15.93 -13.37 10.31
N GLN A 15 16.79 -13.16 11.30
CA GLN A 15 17.36 -14.25 12.08
C GLN A 15 16.28 -15.09 12.75
N TYR A 16 15.34 -14.46 13.45
CA TYR A 16 14.26 -15.15 14.16
C TYR A 16 13.44 -16.04 13.23
N TYR A 17 13.03 -15.56 12.05
CA TYR A 17 12.24 -16.36 11.11
C TYR A 17 13.08 -17.41 10.36
N THR A 18 14.39 -17.18 10.22
CA THR A 18 15.30 -18.21 9.69
C THR A 18 15.40 -19.39 10.66
N GLU A 19 15.47 -19.11 11.94
CA GLU A 19 15.54 -20.14 12.99
C GLU A 19 14.16 -20.76 13.32
N ASN A 20 13.08 -20.03 13.07
CA ASN A 20 11.70 -20.41 13.40
C ASN A 20 10.75 -20.18 12.19
N PRO A 21 10.88 -20.91 11.10
CA PRO A 21 10.10 -20.65 9.88
C PRO A 21 8.59 -20.84 10.05
N ASP A 22 8.16 -21.67 10.97
CA ASP A 22 6.76 -21.89 11.34
C ASP A 22 6.11 -20.65 12.01
N LYS A 23 6.88 -19.73 12.54
CA LYS A 23 6.43 -18.48 13.15
C LYS A 23 6.28 -17.33 12.16
N ALA A 24 6.74 -17.52 10.93
CA ALA A 24 6.62 -16.48 9.90
C ALA A 24 5.18 -16.35 9.33
N LEU A 25 4.36 -17.41 9.46
CA LEU A 25 2.95 -17.36 9.07
C LEU A 25 2.13 -16.72 10.19
N SER A 26 1.39 -15.66 9.84
CA SER A 26 0.51 -14.94 10.77
C SER A 26 -0.79 -14.52 10.09
N GLU A 27 -1.83 -14.33 10.89
CA GLU A 27 -3.06 -13.69 10.42
C GLU A 27 -2.96 -12.18 10.61
N ASP A 28 -3.28 -11.42 9.56
CA ASP A 28 -3.29 -9.97 9.61
C ASP A 28 -4.51 -9.46 10.40
N LYS A 29 -4.33 -8.33 11.10
CA LYS A 29 -5.42 -7.66 11.80
C LYS A 29 -6.47 -7.18 10.78
N PRO A 30 -7.76 -7.51 10.96
CA PRO A 30 -8.79 -7.09 10.03
C PRO A 30 -9.02 -5.58 10.08
N ALA A 31 -9.40 -5.02 8.93
CA ALA A 31 -10.01 -3.70 8.84
C ALA A 31 -11.52 -3.84 8.69
N THR A 32 -12.28 -3.09 9.48
CA THR A 32 -13.75 -3.08 9.41
C THR A 32 -14.21 -1.71 8.93
N ALA A 33 -15.01 -1.69 7.86
CA ALA A 33 -15.59 -0.46 7.33
C ALA A 33 -17.11 -0.42 7.57
N THR A 34 -17.60 0.74 8.01
CA THR A 34 -19.04 1.00 8.22
C THR A 34 -19.43 2.29 7.52
N ILE A 35 -20.64 2.32 6.96
CA ILE A 35 -21.26 3.57 6.46
C ILE A 35 -21.61 4.46 7.65
N VAL A 36 -21.16 5.72 7.59
CA VAL A 36 -21.46 6.73 8.60
C VAL A 36 -22.63 7.60 8.15
N GLU A 37 -22.59 8.07 6.89
CA GLU A 37 -23.63 8.91 6.30
C GLU A 37 -23.51 8.86 4.77
N GLY A 38 -24.61 8.62 4.05
CA GLY A 38 -24.61 8.55 2.59
C GLY A 38 -23.58 7.54 2.06
N LEU A 39 -22.56 8.01 1.35
CA LEU A 39 -21.44 7.18 0.85
C LEU A 39 -20.16 7.35 1.67
N ARG A 40 -20.21 8.07 2.79
CA ARG A 40 -19.07 8.23 3.68
C ARG A 40 -18.88 7.00 4.54
N CYS A 41 -17.71 6.38 4.43
CA CYS A 41 -17.30 5.23 5.22
C CYS A 41 -16.28 5.62 6.29
N ARG A 42 -16.33 4.92 7.41
CA ARG A 42 -15.27 4.90 8.43
C ARG A 42 -14.70 3.49 8.50
N ALA A 43 -13.41 3.36 8.27
CA ALA A 43 -12.66 2.13 8.48
C ALA A 43 -11.88 2.21 9.78
N THR A 44 -11.89 1.12 10.56
CA THR A 44 -11.19 0.99 11.84
C THR A 44 -10.44 -0.33 11.90
N ASN A 45 -9.43 -0.38 12.76
CA ASN A 45 -8.78 -1.63 13.15
C ASN A 45 -8.89 -1.86 14.67
N SER A 46 -8.31 -2.96 15.17
CA SER A 46 -8.29 -3.30 16.60
C SER A 46 -7.46 -2.33 17.47
N ASP A 47 -6.64 -1.47 16.87
CA ASP A 47 -5.78 -0.51 17.58
C ASP A 47 -6.41 0.91 17.59
N GLU A 48 -7.72 1.01 17.36
CA GLU A 48 -8.50 2.26 17.35
C GLU A 48 -8.04 3.29 16.29
N VAL A 49 -7.28 2.85 15.28
CA VAL A 49 -6.92 3.72 14.15
C VAL A 49 -8.15 3.90 13.27
N GLU A 50 -8.47 5.14 12.94
CA GLU A 50 -9.60 5.49 12.08
C GLU A 50 -9.14 6.08 10.75
N LEU A 51 -9.83 5.70 9.69
CA LEU A 51 -9.65 6.20 8.34
C LEU A 51 -11.01 6.46 7.71
N PHE A 52 -11.20 7.62 7.08
CA PHE A 52 -12.43 7.95 6.39
C PHE A 52 -12.24 7.93 4.88
N SER A 53 -13.29 7.51 4.18
CA SER A 53 -13.42 7.68 2.73
C SER A 53 -14.80 8.24 2.39
N ASP A 54 -14.90 8.90 1.24
CA ASP A 54 -16.16 9.41 0.69
C ASP A 54 -16.08 9.41 -0.83
N MET A 55 -17.23 9.59 -1.49
CA MET A 55 -17.27 9.64 -2.94
C MET A 55 -17.48 11.09 -3.42
N PRO A 56 -17.13 11.37 -4.70
CA PRO A 56 -17.36 12.68 -5.30
C PRO A 56 -18.85 13.05 -5.34
N LYS A 57 -19.16 14.34 -5.30
CA LYS A 57 -20.54 14.84 -5.39
C LYS A 57 -21.27 14.38 -6.65
N GLY A 58 -20.55 14.25 -7.77
CA GLY A 58 -21.13 13.83 -9.06
C GLY A 58 -21.74 12.42 -9.04
N ILE A 59 -21.38 11.57 -8.08
CA ILE A 59 -21.94 10.22 -7.89
C ILE A 59 -22.62 10.07 -6.53
N GLY A 60 -23.05 11.17 -5.92
CA GLY A 60 -23.88 11.18 -4.71
C GLY A 60 -23.11 11.20 -3.39
N GLY A 61 -21.80 11.37 -3.40
CA GLY A 61 -21.00 11.55 -2.19
C GLY A 61 -20.96 13.00 -1.69
N GLY A 62 -20.41 13.19 -0.50
CA GLY A 62 -20.19 14.52 0.11
C GLY A 62 -18.85 15.16 -0.28
N ALA A 63 -17.91 14.39 -0.83
CA ALA A 63 -16.51 14.78 -1.09
C ALA A 63 -15.80 15.30 0.19
N THR A 64 -16.09 14.70 1.34
CA THR A 64 -15.55 15.11 2.66
C THR A 64 -14.30 14.36 3.06
N ALA A 65 -13.91 13.33 2.29
CA ALA A 65 -12.72 12.51 2.51
C ALA A 65 -12.21 11.97 1.17
N PRO A 66 -10.98 11.41 1.12
CA PRO A 66 -10.45 10.74 -0.06
C PRO A 66 -11.35 9.58 -0.52
N THR A 67 -11.35 9.28 -1.82
CA THR A 67 -12.07 8.10 -2.34
C THR A 67 -11.36 6.79 -1.98
N PRO A 68 -12.09 5.64 -1.95
CA PRO A 68 -11.44 4.33 -1.79
C PRO A 68 -10.35 4.06 -2.83
N GLY A 69 -10.54 4.48 -4.08
CA GLY A 69 -9.51 4.36 -5.13
C GLY A 69 -8.26 5.20 -4.85
N TRP A 70 -8.40 6.37 -4.21
CA TRP A 70 -7.24 7.14 -3.74
C TRP A 70 -6.52 6.40 -2.60
N LEU A 71 -7.27 5.78 -1.66
CA LEU A 71 -6.69 5.01 -0.56
C LEU A 71 -5.87 3.81 -1.05
N LEU A 72 -6.30 3.14 -2.11
CA LEU A 72 -5.51 2.09 -2.76
C LEU A 72 -4.15 2.63 -3.23
N ARG A 73 -4.13 3.78 -3.93
CA ARG A 73 -2.88 4.41 -4.37
C ARG A 73 -2.03 4.90 -3.21
N ALA A 74 -2.64 5.45 -2.17
CA ALA A 74 -1.94 5.88 -0.97
C ALA A 74 -1.31 4.70 -0.23
N ALA A 75 -2.00 3.56 -0.13
CA ALA A 75 -1.48 2.34 0.47
C ALA A 75 -0.23 1.84 -0.28
N LEU A 76 -0.27 1.80 -1.63
CA LEU A 76 0.86 1.41 -2.45
C LEU A 76 2.04 2.39 -2.28
N ALA A 77 1.78 3.69 -2.35
CA ALA A 77 2.83 4.72 -2.19
C ALA A 77 3.52 4.63 -0.81
N ASN A 78 2.74 4.45 0.27
CA ASN A 78 3.28 4.28 1.62
C ASN A 78 4.07 2.97 1.75
N CYS A 79 3.55 1.87 1.19
CA CYS A 79 4.22 0.58 1.23
C CYS A 79 5.59 0.66 0.56
N ASP A 80 5.64 1.15 -0.67
CA ASP A 80 6.88 1.24 -1.43
C ASP A 80 7.89 2.19 -0.78
N ALA A 81 7.45 3.35 -0.28
CA ALA A 81 8.32 4.26 0.45
C ALA A 81 8.91 3.59 1.71
N THR A 82 8.10 2.84 2.45
CA THR A 82 8.55 2.10 3.64
C THR A 82 9.56 1.03 3.27
N MET A 83 9.31 0.24 2.22
CA MET A 83 10.20 -0.82 1.77
C MET A 83 11.54 -0.27 1.27
N ILE A 84 11.53 0.84 0.51
CA ILE A 84 12.76 1.54 0.08
C ILE A 84 13.57 2.01 1.30
N ALA A 85 12.91 2.62 2.29
CA ALA A 85 13.57 3.11 3.49
C ALA A 85 14.17 1.97 4.34
N MET A 86 13.46 0.86 4.48
CA MET A 86 13.95 -0.35 5.17
C MET A 86 15.18 -0.92 4.45
N ARG A 87 15.11 -1.09 3.14
CA ARG A 87 16.22 -1.61 2.35
C ARG A 87 17.44 -0.70 2.37
N ALA A 88 17.22 0.62 2.29
CA ALA A 88 18.30 1.60 2.42
C ALA A 88 18.99 1.50 3.80
N ALA A 89 18.23 1.35 4.89
CA ALA A 89 18.78 1.15 6.23
C ALA A 89 19.58 -0.15 6.35
N GLU A 90 19.09 -1.26 5.78
CA GLU A 90 19.83 -2.53 5.72
C GLU A 90 21.18 -2.38 5.04
N LEU A 91 21.25 -1.65 3.94
CA LEU A 91 22.46 -1.42 3.15
C LEU A 91 23.32 -0.28 3.70
N GLY A 92 22.92 0.38 4.79
CA GLY A 92 23.65 1.51 5.37
C GLY A 92 23.58 2.80 4.53
N ILE A 93 22.63 2.89 3.58
CA ILE A 93 22.44 4.06 2.72
C ILE A 93 21.61 5.12 3.48
N THR A 94 22.16 6.33 3.61
CA THR A 94 21.45 7.47 4.17
C THR A 94 20.70 8.19 3.06
N LEU A 95 19.38 8.09 3.06
CA LEU A 95 18.52 8.79 2.11
C LEU A 95 18.48 10.28 2.41
N THR A 96 18.55 11.11 1.37
CA THR A 96 18.38 12.57 1.42
C THR A 96 17.04 12.99 0.84
N THR A 97 16.47 12.16 -0.04
CA THR A 97 15.15 12.37 -0.66
C THR A 97 14.51 11.00 -0.86
N LEU A 98 13.24 10.90 -0.48
CA LEU A 98 12.38 9.77 -0.82
C LEU A 98 10.95 10.28 -0.99
N GLU A 99 10.47 10.26 -2.21
CA GLU A 99 9.09 10.59 -2.57
C GLU A 99 8.58 9.52 -3.52
N VAL A 100 7.46 8.89 -3.18
CA VAL A 100 6.79 7.91 -4.04
C VAL A 100 5.43 8.46 -4.42
N THR A 101 5.21 8.65 -5.71
CA THR A 101 3.94 9.08 -6.28
C THR A 101 3.31 7.94 -7.05
N VAL A 102 2.06 7.60 -6.72
CA VAL A 102 1.28 6.57 -7.42
C VAL A 102 0.11 7.21 -8.14
N GLY A 103 0.07 7.04 -9.44
CA GLY A 103 -1.03 7.42 -10.33
C GLY A 103 -1.74 6.20 -10.90
N SER A 104 -2.97 6.40 -11.39
CA SER A 104 -3.71 5.37 -12.12
C SER A 104 -4.66 6.00 -13.14
N THR A 105 -5.03 5.23 -14.16
CA THR A 105 -6.11 5.55 -15.09
C THR A 105 -7.25 4.58 -14.86
N SER A 106 -8.47 5.08 -14.78
CA SER A 106 -9.70 4.29 -14.62
C SER A 106 -10.75 4.71 -15.65
N ASP A 107 -11.70 3.85 -15.93
CA ASP A 107 -12.87 4.15 -16.75
C ASP A 107 -14.13 3.91 -15.93
N ASP A 108 -14.83 4.98 -15.59
CA ASP A 108 -15.99 4.92 -14.70
C ASP A 108 -17.17 4.13 -15.29
N ARG A 109 -17.18 3.82 -16.59
CA ARG A 109 -18.20 2.97 -17.21
C ARG A 109 -18.21 1.56 -16.62
N GLY A 110 -17.02 1.02 -16.27
CA GLY A 110 -16.91 -0.28 -15.58
C GLY A 110 -17.49 -0.25 -14.17
N LEU A 111 -17.16 0.77 -13.38
CA LEU A 111 -17.69 0.96 -12.02
C LEU A 111 -19.21 1.13 -12.02
N LEU A 112 -19.75 1.88 -13.00
CA LEU A 112 -21.17 2.21 -13.09
C LEU A 112 -22.00 1.19 -13.88
N GLN A 113 -21.39 0.06 -14.28
CA GLN A 113 -22.04 -1.00 -15.08
C GLN A 113 -22.68 -0.50 -16.39
N ILE A 114 -22.02 0.48 -17.04
CA ILE A 114 -22.45 0.99 -18.35
C ILE A 114 -21.92 0.07 -19.45
N ASP A 115 -20.75 -0.55 -19.24
CA ASP A 115 -20.10 -1.46 -20.18
C ASP A 115 -19.38 -2.58 -19.41
N ASP A 116 -19.91 -3.79 -19.48
CA ASP A 116 -19.39 -4.97 -18.77
C ASP A 116 -18.04 -5.46 -19.30
N SER A 117 -17.59 -4.97 -20.47
CA SER A 117 -16.26 -5.28 -21.01
C SER A 117 -15.14 -4.48 -20.33
N ILE A 118 -15.49 -3.46 -19.56
CA ILE A 118 -14.55 -2.55 -18.89
C ILE A 118 -14.40 -2.97 -17.42
N HIS A 119 -13.17 -3.10 -16.96
CA HIS A 119 -12.89 -3.40 -15.56
C HIS A 119 -13.31 -2.25 -14.63
N ALA A 120 -13.94 -2.57 -13.50
CA ALA A 120 -14.34 -1.58 -12.49
C ALA A 120 -13.16 -0.94 -11.74
N GLY A 121 -12.02 -1.60 -11.70
CA GLY A 121 -10.79 -1.09 -11.08
C GLY A 121 -9.92 -0.29 -12.06
N PRO A 122 -8.74 0.17 -11.62
CA PRO A 122 -7.81 0.91 -12.48
C PRO A 122 -7.33 0.04 -13.65
N LEU A 123 -7.29 0.65 -14.84
CA LEU A 123 -6.80 0.02 -16.07
C LEU A 123 -5.28 -0.08 -16.10
N ASN A 124 -4.60 0.85 -15.43
CA ASN A 124 -3.16 0.82 -15.20
C ASN A 124 -2.82 1.56 -13.91
N VAL A 125 -1.65 1.25 -13.36
CA VAL A 125 -1.04 1.94 -12.22
C VAL A 125 0.37 2.35 -12.60
N GLN A 126 0.77 3.56 -12.26
CA GLN A 126 2.09 4.11 -12.52
C GLN A 126 2.72 4.59 -11.22
N ILE A 127 3.98 4.24 -11.01
CA ILE A 127 4.75 4.62 -9.82
C ILE A 127 5.93 5.47 -10.25
N LEU A 128 6.07 6.65 -9.66
CA LEU A 128 7.22 7.52 -9.81
C LEU A 128 7.93 7.64 -8.47
N VAL A 129 9.20 7.25 -8.44
CA VAL A 129 10.07 7.37 -7.26
C VAL A 129 11.10 8.46 -7.49
N LYS A 130 11.11 9.48 -6.62
CA LYS A 130 12.22 10.44 -6.51
C LYS A 130 13.08 10.04 -5.33
N LEU A 131 14.33 9.73 -5.59
CA LEU A 131 15.24 9.12 -4.63
C LEU A 131 16.61 9.80 -4.68
N GLY A 132 17.12 10.15 -3.52
CA GLY A 132 18.47 10.67 -3.33
C GLY A 132 19.13 10.04 -2.10
N GLY A 133 20.43 9.86 -2.17
CA GLY A 133 21.22 9.31 -1.05
C GLY A 133 22.53 10.04 -0.86
N LYS A 134 22.97 10.18 0.40
CA LYS A 134 24.27 10.71 0.71
C LYS A 134 25.33 9.65 0.35
N GLU A 135 26.30 10.04 -0.51
CA GLU A 135 27.39 9.16 -0.95
C GLU A 135 26.93 7.85 -1.65
N ALA A 136 25.64 7.76 -2.05
CA ALA A 136 25.12 6.62 -2.77
C ALA A 136 25.23 6.80 -4.29
N THR A 137 25.63 5.75 -5.00
CA THR A 137 25.68 5.76 -6.46
C THR A 137 24.26 5.62 -7.05
N LYS A 138 24.11 5.97 -8.33
CA LYS A 138 22.85 5.80 -9.04
C LYS A 138 22.40 4.32 -9.05
N GLU A 139 23.34 3.41 -9.22
CA GLU A 139 23.11 1.97 -9.26
C GLU A 139 22.59 1.45 -7.90
N GLN A 140 23.20 1.93 -6.80
CA GLN A 140 22.73 1.59 -5.46
C GLN A 140 21.28 2.08 -5.22
N LEU A 141 20.97 3.31 -5.63
CA LEU A 141 19.61 3.85 -5.51
C LEU A 141 18.61 3.08 -6.40
N GLN A 142 19.02 2.70 -7.61
CA GLN A 142 18.20 1.89 -8.53
C GLN A 142 17.93 0.49 -7.96
N GLU A 143 18.91 -0.12 -7.28
CA GLU A 143 18.75 -1.43 -6.63
C GLU A 143 17.67 -1.38 -5.54
N LEU A 144 17.58 -0.30 -4.76
CA LEU A 144 16.52 -0.13 -3.75
C LEU A 144 15.13 -0.22 -4.36
N VAL A 145 14.93 0.42 -5.51
CA VAL A 145 13.64 0.40 -6.22
C VAL A 145 13.36 -1.00 -6.78
N THR A 146 14.33 -1.59 -7.47
CA THR A 146 14.19 -2.93 -8.07
C THR A 146 13.92 -4.01 -7.01
N TRP A 147 14.54 -3.88 -5.84
CA TRP A 147 14.28 -4.77 -4.71
C TRP A 147 12.84 -4.57 -4.20
N THR A 148 12.40 -3.31 -4.07
CA THR A 148 11.05 -2.97 -3.59
C THR A 148 9.96 -3.50 -4.51
N GLU A 149 10.12 -3.43 -5.84
CA GLU A 149 9.18 -4.01 -6.81
C GLU A 149 8.88 -5.50 -6.56
N LYS A 150 9.84 -6.23 -6.00
CA LYS A 150 9.71 -7.66 -5.70
C LYS A 150 9.23 -7.96 -4.28
N HIS A 151 9.31 -6.99 -3.36
CA HIS A 151 9.13 -7.23 -1.93
C HIS A 151 8.06 -6.31 -1.29
N SER A 152 7.43 -5.43 -2.07
CA SER A 152 6.30 -4.61 -1.59
C SER A 152 5.06 -5.48 -1.43
N PRO A 153 4.52 -5.68 -0.20
CA PRO A 153 3.31 -6.50 0.00
C PRO A 153 2.08 -5.95 -0.73
N VAL A 154 1.91 -4.63 -0.76
CA VAL A 154 0.80 -3.99 -1.50
C VAL A 154 1.03 -4.06 -3.01
N GLY A 155 2.28 -3.87 -3.46
CA GLY A 155 2.67 -4.03 -4.86
C GLY A 155 2.41 -5.46 -5.36
N ASP A 156 2.79 -6.47 -4.58
CA ASP A 156 2.50 -7.88 -4.89
C ASP A 156 0.99 -8.14 -4.97
N ALA A 157 0.20 -7.65 -4.02
CA ALA A 157 -1.25 -7.83 -4.00
C ALA A 157 -1.97 -7.17 -5.19
N ILE A 158 -1.41 -6.09 -5.75
CA ILE A 158 -1.96 -5.41 -6.93
C ILE A 158 -1.52 -6.12 -8.23
N SER A 159 -0.30 -6.66 -8.27
CA SER A 159 0.28 -7.23 -9.49
C SER A 159 -0.13 -8.68 -9.77
N ARG A 160 -0.60 -9.42 -8.77
CA ARG A 160 -1.07 -10.80 -8.90
C ARG A 160 -2.51 -10.97 -8.42
N ALA A 161 -3.19 -12.00 -8.90
CA ALA A 161 -4.52 -12.39 -8.42
C ALA A 161 -4.42 -13.04 -7.02
N VAL A 162 -4.71 -12.27 -5.98
CA VAL A 162 -4.86 -12.81 -4.62
C VAL A 162 -6.23 -13.47 -4.48
N PRO A 163 -6.34 -14.71 -3.96
CA PRO A 163 -7.65 -15.35 -3.76
C PRO A 163 -8.53 -14.53 -2.84
N LEU A 164 -9.75 -14.23 -3.30
CA LEU A 164 -10.74 -13.49 -2.55
C LEU A 164 -11.92 -14.40 -2.19
N LYS A 165 -12.29 -14.46 -0.90
CA LYS A 165 -13.47 -15.19 -0.42
C LYS A 165 -14.42 -14.21 0.24
N VAL A 166 -15.68 -14.20 -0.21
CA VAL A 166 -16.74 -13.35 0.35
C VAL A 166 -17.74 -14.22 1.09
N SER A 167 -18.13 -13.80 2.30
CA SER A 167 -19.23 -14.41 3.08
C SER A 167 -20.23 -13.32 3.46
N VAL A 168 -21.53 -13.62 3.41
CA VAL A 168 -22.59 -12.67 3.72
C VAL A 168 -23.38 -13.18 4.93
N GLN A 169 -23.60 -12.31 5.89
CA GLN A 169 -24.55 -12.52 7.00
C GLN A 169 -25.66 -11.47 6.89
N VAL A 170 -26.88 -11.94 6.73
CA VAL A 170 -28.08 -11.08 6.73
C VAL A 170 -28.65 -11.04 8.14
N VAL A 171 -28.94 -9.85 8.66
CA VAL A 171 -29.47 -9.58 10.00
C VAL A 171 -30.79 -8.84 9.91
#